data_8060f4e9e7d46c8a6e0aa3fd2ee02030
#
_entry.id   8060f4e9e7d46c8a6e0aa3fd2ee02030
#
_cell.length_a   1.000
_cell.length_b   1.000
_cell.length_c   1.000
_cell.angle_alpha   90.00
_cell.angle_beta   90.00
_cell.angle_gamma   90.00
#
_symmetry.space_group_name_H-M   'P 1'
#
loop_
_entity.id
_entity.type
_entity.pdbx_description
1 polymer ?
#
loop_
_entity_poly.entity_id
_entity_poly.type
_entity_poly.pdbx_seq_one_letter_code
_entity_poly.pdbx_strand_id
1 'polypeptide(L)'
;MLEKIKQTADFIKNIIQETPDFAIVLGSGLGKLQNEVEAINTLEYHEIPNFPQTTVAGHGGKLIYGILEGKKVLMMSGRFHYYEGHDIQTVTFPFRVFKLLGIQNLIVSNASGGVNPNFRVADIMIIEDHINMMPEHPLRGKNIDELGPRFVDMSEPYNRKMIAVAEEVAKNLEIKAHKGVYLALQGPTFETPAEYGMVRAIGGDAVGMSTVPEVIVAKHMGMDCFGISIITDVGGPEIAFTVSHEEVLEAANKAMPNVIKLVKGLVKNYQ
;
A
#
# COMPACT_ATOMS: atom_id res chain seq x y z
N MET A 1 -6.09 -0.86 -22.62
CA MET A 1 -6.02 -1.07 -21.16
C MET A 1 -6.76 -2.35 -20.75
N LEU A 2 -8.08 -2.44 -20.88
CA LEU A 2 -8.90 -3.56 -20.39
C LEU A 2 -8.42 -4.94 -20.90
N GLU A 3 -8.12 -5.09 -22.19
CA GLU A 3 -7.62 -6.35 -22.76
C GLU A 3 -6.30 -6.82 -22.13
N LYS A 4 -5.38 -5.89 -21.86
CA LYS A 4 -4.13 -6.21 -21.15
C LYS A 4 -4.39 -6.70 -19.73
N ILE A 5 -5.34 -6.06 -19.02
CA ILE A 5 -5.73 -6.46 -17.66
C ILE A 5 -6.32 -7.88 -17.67
N LYS A 6 -7.23 -8.18 -18.62
CA LYS A 6 -7.82 -9.52 -18.80
C LYS A 6 -6.74 -10.56 -19.09
N GLN A 7 -5.87 -10.30 -20.08
CA GLN A 7 -4.78 -11.21 -20.44
C GLN A 7 -3.90 -11.54 -19.24
N THR A 8 -3.52 -10.53 -18.46
CA THR A 8 -2.69 -10.72 -17.25
C THR A 8 -3.44 -11.50 -16.18
N ALA A 9 -4.72 -11.18 -15.95
CA ALA A 9 -5.55 -11.89 -14.98
C ALA A 9 -5.74 -13.37 -15.37
N ASP A 10 -5.99 -13.67 -16.63
CA ASP A 10 -6.15 -15.03 -17.13
C ASP A 10 -4.84 -15.84 -17.00
N PHE A 11 -3.69 -15.21 -17.30
CA PHE A 11 -2.39 -15.83 -17.09
C PHE A 11 -2.18 -16.23 -15.62
N ILE A 12 -2.45 -15.30 -14.68
CA ILE A 12 -2.30 -15.56 -13.25
C ILE A 12 -3.32 -16.62 -12.78
N LYS A 13 -4.58 -16.56 -13.21
CA LYS A 13 -5.62 -17.54 -12.87
C LYS A 13 -5.23 -18.98 -13.24
N ASN A 14 -4.57 -19.16 -14.38
CA ASN A 14 -4.13 -20.49 -14.81
C ASN A 14 -3.06 -21.08 -13.88
N ILE A 15 -2.38 -20.25 -13.11
CA ILE A 15 -1.30 -20.68 -12.18
C ILE A 15 -1.84 -20.86 -10.77
N ILE A 16 -2.59 -19.88 -10.25
CA ILE A 16 -3.03 -19.91 -8.84
C ILE A 16 -4.31 -20.73 -8.62
N GLN A 17 -5.11 -20.97 -9.65
CA GLN A 17 -6.33 -21.78 -9.71
C GLN A 17 -7.46 -21.41 -8.73
N GLU A 18 -7.17 -20.73 -7.64
CA GLU A 18 -8.13 -20.33 -6.62
C GLU A 18 -8.06 -18.83 -6.35
N THR A 19 -9.21 -18.20 -6.05
CA THR A 19 -9.30 -16.78 -5.73
C THR A 19 -8.65 -16.49 -4.37
N PRO A 20 -7.68 -15.56 -4.28
CA PRO A 20 -7.15 -15.10 -3.01
C PRO A 20 -8.19 -14.29 -2.21
N ASP A 21 -8.19 -14.46 -0.88
CA ASP A 21 -9.03 -13.67 0.04
C ASP A 21 -8.53 -12.22 0.15
N PHE A 22 -7.20 -12.03 0.06
CA PHE A 22 -6.54 -10.73 0.17
C PHE A 22 -5.48 -10.54 -0.91
N ALA A 23 -5.35 -9.31 -1.40
CA ALA A 23 -4.12 -8.81 -2.00
C ALA A 23 -3.35 -8.00 -0.94
N ILE A 24 -2.03 -8.21 -0.84
CA ILE A 24 -1.16 -7.51 0.12
C ILE A 24 0.00 -6.89 -0.66
N VAL A 25 0.21 -5.58 -0.48
CA VAL A 25 1.27 -4.84 -1.16
C VAL A 25 2.33 -4.41 -0.17
N LEU A 26 3.56 -4.87 -0.37
CA LEU A 26 4.69 -4.54 0.49
C LEU A 26 5.43 -3.30 -0.01
N GLY A 27 5.51 -2.30 0.85
CA GLY A 27 6.30 -1.09 0.62
C GLY A 27 7.78 -1.25 1.00
N SER A 28 8.54 -0.17 0.89
CA SER A 28 9.95 -0.10 1.25
C SER A 28 10.20 -0.56 2.69
N GLY A 29 11.15 -1.44 2.88
CA GLY A 29 11.51 -2.01 4.17
C GLY A 29 10.54 -3.06 4.73
N LEU A 30 9.38 -3.32 4.08
CA LEU A 30 8.37 -4.27 4.56
C LEU A 30 8.52 -5.69 3.97
N GLY A 31 9.55 -5.94 3.20
CA GLY A 31 9.76 -7.22 2.50
C GLY A 31 9.81 -8.46 3.39
N LYS A 32 10.11 -8.35 4.69
CA LYS A 32 10.16 -9.50 5.60
C LYS A 32 8.81 -10.17 5.83
N LEU A 33 7.69 -9.47 5.62
CA LEU A 33 6.36 -10.06 5.74
C LEU A 33 6.14 -11.20 4.72
N GLN A 34 6.82 -11.18 3.57
CA GLN A 34 6.73 -12.28 2.60
C GLN A 34 7.17 -13.63 3.18
N ASN A 35 8.07 -13.64 4.17
CA ASN A 35 8.57 -14.86 4.79
C ASN A 35 7.54 -15.54 5.71
N GLU A 36 6.45 -14.84 6.03
CA GLU A 36 5.35 -15.36 6.84
C GLU A 36 4.29 -16.09 5.99
N VAL A 37 4.38 -15.98 4.67
CA VAL A 37 3.46 -16.65 3.74
C VAL A 37 4.00 -18.05 3.44
N GLU A 38 3.16 -19.07 3.61
CA GLU A 38 3.42 -20.41 3.09
C GLU A 38 3.21 -20.39 1.58
N ALA A 39 4.28 -20.05 0.85
CA ALA A 39 4.23 -19.84 -0.59
C ALA A 39 3.88 -21.12 -1.36
N ILE A 40 2.87 -21.05 -2.23
CA ILE A 40 2.44 -22.11 -3.14
C ILE A 40 3.02 -21.84 -4.53
N ASN A 41 2.86 -20.61 -5.02
CA ASN A 41 3.41 -20.15 -6.30
C ASN A 41 4.13 -18.81 -6.12
N THR A 42 5.22 -18.65 -6.84
CA THR A 42 5.94 -17.37 -6.94
C THR A 42 6.18 -17.07 -8.40
N LEU A 43 5.81 -15.86 -8.83
CA LEU A 43 5.95 -15.36 -10.18
C LEU A 43 6.84 -14.13 -10.17
N GLU A 44 7.90 -14.11 -10.94
CA GLU A 44 8.68 -12.89 -11.16
C GLU A 44 7.86 -11.90 -12.03
N TYR A 45 7.89 -10.61 -11.72
CA TYR A 45 7.10 -9.61 -12.49
C TYR A 45 7.39 -9.64 -13.98
N HIS A 46 8.64 -9.91 -14.38
CA HIS A 46 9.03 -9.97 -15.78
C HIS A 46 8.45 -11.18 -16.54
N GLU A 47 7.98 -12.21 -15.83
CA GLU A 47 7.34 -13.39 -16.42
C GLU A 47 5.85 -13.18 -16.65
N ILE A 48 5.26 -12.17 -15.99
CA ILE A 48 3.82 -11.89 -16.05
C ILE A 48 3.54 -10.95 -17.23
N PRO A 49 2.71 -11.34 -18.22
CA PRO A 49 2.39 -10.49 -19.35
C PRO A 49 1.86 -9.12 -18.95
N ASN A 50 2.35 -8.06 -19.57
CA ASN A 50 1.98 -6.66 -19.33
C ASN A 50 2.27 -6.11 -17.93
N PHE A 51 2.87 -6.91 -17.05
CA PHE A 51 3.16 -6.45 -15.68
C PHE A 51 4.34 -5.46 -15.71
N PRO A 52 4.28 -4.36 -14.93
CA PRO A 52 5.39 -3.42 -14.89
C PRO A 52 6.63 -4.04 -14.22
N GLN A 53 7.78 -3.38 -14.39
CA GLN A 53 9.02 -3.74 -13.70
C GLN A 53 9.34 -2.68 -12.64
N THR A 54 9.80 -3.10 -11.47
CA THR A 54 10.30 -2.18 -10.44
C THR A 54 11.77 -1.89 -10.65
N THR A 55 12.19 -0.66 -10.40
CA THR A 55 13.57 -0.19 -10.46
C THR A 55 14.14 0.14 -9.08
N VAL A 56 13.31 0.12 -8.04
CA VAL A 56 13.68 0.48 -6.68
C VAL A 56 14.45 -0.66 -6.01
N ALA A 57 15.63 -0.35 -5.48
CA ALA A 57 16.44 -1.30 -4.72
C ALA A 57 15.65 -1.81 -3.48
N GLY A 58 15.71 -3.11 -3.23
CA GLY A 58 14.99 -3.74 -2.11
C GLY A 58 13.54 -4.15 -2.43
N HIS A 59 13.01 -3.82 -3.62
CA HIS A 59 11.75 -4.37 -4.11
C HIS A 59 12.02 -5.70 -4.80
N GLY A 60 11.44 -6.79 -4.28
CA GLY A 60 11.72 -8.16 -4.74
C GLY A 60 11.24 -8.48 -6.16
N GLY A 61 10.31 -7.65 -6.70
CA GLY A 61 9.78 -7.84 -8.06
C GLY A 61 9.00 -9.14 -8.25
N LYS A 62 8.29 -9.62 -7.22
CA LYS A 62 7.62 -10.92 -7.20
C LYS A 62 6.16 -10.80 -6.78
N LEU A 63 5.34 -11.66 -7.38
CA LEU A 63 3.98 -11.93 -6.95
C LEU A 63 3.94 -13.31 -6.29
N ILE A 64 3.60 -13.37 -5.00
CA ILE A 64 3.62 -14.58 -4.19
C ILE A 64 2.18 -14.96 -3.86
N TYR A 65 1.73 -16.12 -4.32
CA TYR A 65 0.48 -16.72 -3.92
C TYR A 65 0.76 -17.79 -2.85
N GLY A 66 -0.02 -17.77 -1.76
CA GLY A 66 0.18 -18.71 -0.67
C GLY A 66 -0.83 -18.53 0.45
N ILE A 67 -0.54 -19.15 1.60
CA ILE A 67 -1.39 -19.11 2.79
C ILE A 67 -0.75 -18.23 3.86
N LEU A 68 -1.56 -17.34 4.44
CA LEU A 68 -1.22 -16.53 5.61
C LEU A 68 -2.36 -16.61 6.63
N GLU A 69 -2.08 -17.14 7.82
CA GLU A 69 -3.09 -17.33 8.88
C GLU A 69 -4.35 -18.10 8.40
N GLY A 70 -4.16 -19.09 7.53
CA GLY A 70 -5.24 -19.92 6.98
C GLY A 70 -6.05 -19.27 5.85
N LYS A 71 -5.72 -18.06 5.42
CA LYS A 71 -6.34 -17.34 4.28
C LYS A 71 -5.43 -17.39 3.06
N LYS A 72 -6.02 -17.45 1.87
CA LYS A 72 -5.30 -17.37 0.61
C LYS A 72 -4.93 -15.91 0.34
N VAL A 73 -3.65 -15.65 0.11
CA VAL A 73 -3.16 -14.30 -0.14
C VAL A 73 -2.39 -14.23 -1.46
N LEU A 74 -2.51 -13.10 -2.13
CA LEU A 74 -1.68 -12.72 -3.27
C LEU A 74 -0.84 -11.52 -2.87
N MET A 75 0.47 -11.72 -2.66
CA MET A 75 1.35 -10.69 -2.12
C MET A 75 2.26 -10.14 -3.19
N MET A 76 2.25 -8.82 -3.35
CA MET A 76 3.26 -8.08 -4.12
C MET A 76 4.49 -7.81 -3.24
N SER A 77 5.60 -8.47 -3.52
CA SER A 77 6.90 -8.15 -2.93
C SER A 77 7.56 -7.02 -3.72
N GLY A 78 7.24 -5.79 -3.32
CA GLY A 78 7.58 -4.57 -4.03
C GLY A 78 6.40 -3.99 -4.80
N ARG A 79 6.47 -2.69 -5.08
CA ARG A 79 5.46 -1.91 -5.80
C ARG A 79 6.10 -1.04 -6.87
N PHE A 80 5.26 -0.36 -7.64
CA PHE A 80 5.66 0.62 -8.65
C PHE A 80 5.37 2.02 -8.17
N HIS A 81 6.28 2.96 -8.42
CA HIS A 81 6.09 4.35 -8.03
C HIS A 81 6.07 5.26 -9.25
N TYR A 82 5.36 6.37 -9.12
CA TYR A 82 5.28 7.38 -10.17
C TYR A 82 6.65 8.00 -10.46
N TYR A 83 7.47 8.20 -9.42
CA TYR A 83 8.83 8.75 -9.58
C TYR A 83 9.81 7.83 -10.33
N GLU A 84 9.46 6.56 -10.54
CA GLU A 84 10.26 5.65 -11.38
C GLU A 84 10.12 5.94 -12.87
N GLY A 85 9.25 6.90 -13.26
CA GLY A 85 8.96 7.27 -14.65
C GLY A 85 7.77 6.53 -15.25
N HIS A 86 7.07 5.71 -14.45
CA HIS A 86 5.81 5.08 -14.85
C HIS A 86 4.67 6.09 -14.88
N ASP A 87 3.79 6.00 -15.87
CA ASP A 87 2.50 6.70 -15.80
C ASP A 87 1.62 6.13 -14.68
N ILE A 88 0.67 6.93 -14.23
CA ILE A 88 -0.16 6.54 -13.09
C ILE A 88 -1.06 5.31 -13.37
N GLN A 89 -1.39 5.05 -14.64
CA GLN A 89 -2.11 3.87 -15.07
C GLN A 89 -1.26 2.61 -14.96
N THR A 90 0.03 2.71 -15.26
CA THR A 90 1.01 1.63 -15.09
C THR A 90 1.22 1.33 -13.60
N VAL A 91 1.40 2.36 -12.76
CA VAL A 91 1.51 2.21 -11.29
C VAL A 91 0.32 1.45 -10.73
N THR A 92 -0.89 1.73 -11.22
CA THR A 92 -2.14 1.16 -10.70
C THR A 92 -2.63 -0.09 -11.45
N PHE A 93 -1.93 -0.54 -12.47
CA PHE A 93 -2.30 -1.71 -13.27
C PHE A 93 -2.50 -3.00 -12.46
N PRO A 94 -1.63 -3.36 -11.50
CA PRO A 94 -1.79 -4.60 -10.73
C PRO A 94 -3.12 -4.66 -9.95
N PHE A 95 -3.59 -3.55 -9.43
CA PHE A 95 -4.82 -3.50 -8.64
C PHE A 95 -6.05 -3.81 -9.48
N ARG A 96 -6.05 -3.41 -10.76
CA ARG A 96 -7.08 -3.79 -11.72
C ARG A 96 -7.05 -5.29 -12.04
N VAL A 97 -5.87 -5.85 -12.13
CA VAL A 97 -5.68 -7.31 -12.28
C VAL A 97 -6.22 -8.05 -11.06
N PHE A 98 -5.90 -7.61 -9.85
CA PHE A 98 -6.39 -8.23 -8.61
C PHE A 98 -7.91 -8.29 -8.55
N LYS A 99 -8.60 -7.24 -8.98
CA LYS A 99 -10.08 -7.26 -9.06
C LYS A 99 -10.59 -8.31 -10.03
N LEU A 100 -9.97 -8.45 -11.21
CA LEU A 100 -10.36 -9.48 -12.18
C LEU A 100 -10.02 -10.90 -11.72
N LEU A 101 -9.06 -11.06 -10.80
CA LEU A 101 -8.81 -12.32 -10.09
C LEU A 101 -9.91 -12.66 -9.07
N GLY A 102 -10.84 -11.72 -8.80
CA GLY A 102 -11.92 -11.89 -7.84
C GLY A 102 -11.59 -11.39 -6.41
N ILE A 103 -10.40 -10.83 -6.20
CA ILE A 103 -9.98 -10.34 -4.88
C ILE A 103 -10.82 -9.14 -4.47
N GLN A 104 -11.33 -9.17 -3.22
CA GLN A 104 -12.17 -8.11 -2.67
C GLN A 104 -11.43 -7.27 -1.63
N ASN A 105 -10.40 -7.79 -0.98
CA ASN A 105 -9.72 -7.15 0.14
C ASN A 105 -8.29 -6.78 -0.26
N LEU A 106 -7.93 -5.52 -0.07
CA LEU A 106 -6.60 -4.98 -0.36
C LEU A 106 -5.96 -4.45 0.93
N ILE A 107 -4.76 -4.93 1.24
CA ILE A 107 -3.89 -4.38 2.29
C ILE A 107 -2.72 -3.70 1.61
N VAL A 108 -2.55 -2.40 1.83
CA VAL A 108 -1.41 -1.62 1.34
C VAL A 108 -0.54 -1.17 2.51
N SER A 109 0.76 -1.29 2.34
CA SER A 109 1.71 -0.87 3.36
C SER A 109 2.78 0.05 2.77
N ASN A 110 3.27 0.99 3.55
CA ASN A 110 4.30 1.94 3.12
C ASN A 110 5.21 2.39 4.26
N ALA A 111 6.29 3.05 3.89
CA ALA A 111 7.13 3.90 4.73
C ALA A 111 6.76 5.36 4.45
N SER A 112 6.74 6.23 5.47
CA SER A 112 6.35 7.64 5.33
C SER A 112 7.03 8.55 6.33
N GLY A 113 7.22 9.81 5.96
CA GLY A 113 7.62 10.87 6.88
C GLY A 113 6.43 11.32 7.75
N GLY A 114 6.65 11.36 9.07
CA GLY A 114 5.64 11.82 10.02
C GLY A 114 5.66 13.35 10.19
N VAL A 115 4.49 13.97 10.14
CA VAL A 115 4.32 15.42 10.41
C VAL A 115 3.51 15.67 11.69
N ASN A 116 2.84 14.64 12.21
CA ASN A 116 2.13 14.73 13.48
C ASN A 116 3.15 14.78 14.64
N PRO A 117 3.08 15.79 15.54
CA PRO A 117 4.05 15.96 16.62
C PRO A 117 4.04 14.82 17.66
N ASN A 118 2.99 14.01 17.67
CA ASN A 118 2.88 12.85 18.56
C ASN A 118 3.55 11.60 18.00
N PHE A 119 3.96 11.61 16.73
CA PHE A 119 4.62 10.48 16.11
C PHE A 119 6.12 10.43 16.47
N ARG A 120 6.65 9.23 16.42
CA ARG A 120 8.08 8.94 16.61
C ARG A 120 8.53 7.97 15.51
N VAL A 121 9.82 7.98 15.23
CA VAL A 121 10.45 7.04 14.30
C VAL A 121 10.16 5.61 14.74
N ALA A 122 9.74 4.78 13.80
CA ALA A 122 9.25 3.41 13.94
C ALA A 122 7.85 3.28 14.58
N ASP A 123 7.11 4.36 14.78
CA ASP A 123 5.68 4.27 15.10
C ASP A 123 4.90 3.69 13.90
N ILE A 124 3.80 3.02 14.21
CA ILE A 124 2.85 2.47 13.23
C ILE A 124 1.64 3.40 13.15
N MET A 125 1.24 3.74 11.93
CA MET A 125 0.01 4.48 11.66
C MET A 125 -0.95 3.63 10.81
N ILE A 126 -2.14 3.36 11.31
CA ILE A 126 -3.27 2.86 10.53
C ILE A 126 -3.83 4.05 9.74
N ILE A 127 -3.88 3.92 8.43
CA ILE A 127 -4.38 4.99 7.56
C ILE A 127 -5.91 4.95 7.58
N GLU A 128 -6.52 6.02 8.08
CA GLU A 128 -7.99 6.15 8.12
C GLU A 128 -8.55 7.02 6.99
N ASP A 129 -7.72 7.92 6.43
CA ASP A 129 -8.07 8.77 5.30
C ASP A 129 -6.81 9.21 4.55
N HIS A 130 -6.97 9.88 3.40
CA HIS A 130 -5.84 10.38 2.64
C HIS A 130 -6.10 11.74 1.96
N ILE A 131 -5.00 12.43 1.66
CA ILE A 131 -4.98 13.62 0.81
C ILE A 131 -4.18 13.29 -0.45
N ASN A 132 -4.79 13.47 -1.62
CA ASN A 132 -4.16 13.21 -2.91
C ASN A 132 -3.54 14.50 -3.49
N MET A 133 -2.21 14.60 -3.44
CA MET A 133 -1.43 15.67 -4.06
C MET A 133 -0.56 15.15 -5.21
N MET A 134 -0.89 13.96 -5.74
CA MET A 134 -0.23 13.44 -6.94
C MET A 134 -0.55 14.31 -8.16
N PRO A 135 0.43 14.50 -9.10
CA PRO A 135 0.23 15.37 -10.26
C PRO A 135 -0.79 14.83 -11.27
N GLU A 136 -1.07 13.51 -11.21
CA GLU A 136 -2.05 12.84 -12.05
C GLU A 136 -3.05 12.03 -11.22
N HIS A 137 -4.26 11.87 -11.76
CA HIS A 137 -5.30 11.08 -11.14
C HIS A 137 -5.52 9.76 -11.92
N PRO A 138 -5.50 8.58 -11.28
CA PRO A 138 -5.53 7.29 -11.99
C PRO A 138 -6.84 7.02 -12.73
N LEU A 139 -7.92 7.75 -12.43
CA LEU A 139 -9.21 7.66 -13.10
C LEU A 139 -9.43 8.79 -14.13
N ARG A 140 -8.38 9.62 -14.40
CA ARG A 140 -8.47 10.66 -15.42
C ARG A 140 -8.58 10.04 -16.81
N GLY A 141 -9.47 10.58 -17.65
CA GLY A 141 -9.69 10.13 -19.02
C GLY A 141 -11.02 9.39 -19.17
N LYS A 142 -11.13 8.55 -20.22
CA LYS A 142 -12.33 7.75 -20.49
C LYS A 142 -12.51 6.67 -19.42
N ASN A 143 -13.70 6.59 -18.84
CA ASN A 143 -14.03 5.54 -17.88
C ASN A 143 -14.03 4.16 -18.55
N ILE A 144 -13.69 3.13 -17.79
CA ILE A 144 -13.87 1.72 -18.16
C ILE A 144 -15.03 1.22 -17.30
N ASP A 145 -16.22 1.27 -17.87
CA ASP A 145 -17.49 1.04 -17.15
C ASP A 145 -17.57 -0.38 -16.55
N GLU A 146 -16.87 -1.34 -17.17
CA GLU A 146 -16.75 -2.72 -16.67
C GLU A 146 -15.97 -2.82 -15.37
N LEU A 147 -15.16 -1.81 -15.03
CA LEU A 147 -14.34 -1.79 -13.80
C LEU A 147 -14.97 -0.97 -12.68
N GLY A 148 -15.90 -0.05 -13.01
CA GLY A 148 -16.55 0.76 -11.99
C GLY A 148 -17.19 2.04 -12.54
N PRO A 149 -17.89 2.80 -11.68
CA PRO A 149 -18.62 4.00 -12.06
C PRO A 149 -17.67 5.16 -12.41
N ARG A 150 -18.13 6.11 -13.24
CA ARG A 150 -17.33 7.31 -13.58
C ARG A 150 -16.96 8.14 -12.36
N PHE A 151 -17.86 8.27 -11.39
CA PHE A 151 -17.68 9.04 -10.16
C PHE A 151 -17.76 8.09 -8.96
N VAL A 152 -16.68 8.02 -8.21
CA VAL A 152 -16.48 7.10 -7.09
C VAL A 152 -16.71 7.83 -5.78
N ASP A 153 -17.51 7.23 -4.91
CA ASP A 153 -17.63 7.70 -3.53
C ASP A 153 -16.35 7.37 -2.76
N MET A 154 -15.70 8.40 -2.23
CA MET A 154 -14.48 8.31 -1.42
C MET A 154 -14.72 8.75 0.03
N SER A 155 -15.98 8.72 0.51
CA SER A 155 -16.31 9.04 1.92
C SER A 155 -15.77 8.00 2.91
N GLU A 156 -15.46 6.79 2.43
CA GLU A 156 -14.82 5.72 3.19
C GLU A 156 -13.74 5.05 2.32
N PRO A 157 -12.58 5.68 2.10
CA PRO A 157 -11.54 5.13 1.25
C PRO A 157 -10.88 3.90 1.87
N TYR A 158 -10.79 3.86 3.20
CA TYR A 158 -10.31 2.72 3.97
C TYR A 158 -11.45 2.12 4.77
N ASN A 159 -11.58 0.79 4.71
CA ASN A 159 -12.71 0.07 5.29
C ASN A 159 -12.68 0.14 6.83
N ARG A 160 -13.72 0.72 7.42
CA ARG A 160 -13.81 0.93 8.89
C ARG A 160 -13.81 -0.37 9.69
N LYS A 161 -14.36 -1.47 9.12
CA LYS A 161 -14.33 -2.77 9.81
C LYS A 161 -12.91 -3.33 9.86
N MET A 162 -12.14 -3.22 8.75
CA MET A 162 -10.73 -3.62 8.75
C MET A 162 -9.92 -2.79 9.75
N ILE A 163 -10.16 -1.48 9.81
CA ILE A 163 -9.53 -0.59 10.79
C ILE A 163 -9.86 -1.03 12.22
N ALA A 164 -11.13 -1.26 12.52
CA ALA A 164 -11.57 -1.69 13.86
C ALA A 164 -10.93 -3.03 14.28
N VAL A 165 -10.86 -4.01 13.36
CA VAL A 165 -10.17 -5.29 13.61
C VAL A 165 -8.67 -5.07 13.87
N ALA A 166 -8.02 -4.20 13.11
CA ALA A 166 -6.61 -3.89 13.31
C ALA A 166 -6.35 -3.18 14.64
N GLU A 167 -7.22 -2.25 15.06
CA GLU A 167 -7.15 -1.58 16.37
C GLU A 167 -7.32 -2.59 17.51
N GLU A 168 -8.25 -3.53 17.39
CA GLU A 168 -8.43 -4.59 18.39
C GLU A 168 -7.21 -5.51 18.47
N VAL A 169 -6.66 -5.91 17.33
CA VAL A 169 -5.41 -6.70 17.26
C VAL A 169 -4.26 -5.94 17.91
N ALA A 170 -4.09 -4.66 17.58
CA ALA A 170 -3.04 -3.83 18.16
C ALA A 170 -3.17 -3.75 19.69
N LYS A 171 -4.40 -3.53 20.20
CA LYS A 171 -4.69 -3.49 21.64
C LYS A 171 -4.36 -4.83 22.32
N ASN A 172 -4.79 -5.94 21.75
CA ASN A 172 -4.61 -7.27 22.36
C ASN A 172 -3.14 -7.72 22.36
N LEU A 173 -2.33 -7.20 21.42
CA LEU A 173 -0.90 -7.48 21.32
C LEU A 173 -0.02 -6.39 21.95
N GLU A 174 -0.64 -5.39 22.60
CA GLU A 174 0.06 -4.23 23.20
C GLU A 174 0.94 -3.48 22.18
N ILE A 175 0.51 -3.44 20.90
CA ILE A 175 1.18 -2.71 19.84
C ILE A 175 0.67 -1.27 19.86
N LYS A 176 1.58 -0.31 20.05
CA LYS A 176 1.26 1.10 19.87
C LYS A 176 1.02 1.39 18.39
N ALA A 177 -0.21 1.63 18.01
CA ALA A 177 -0.60 2.07 16.68
C ALA A 177 -1.40 3.37 16.78
N HIS A 178 -1.08 4.32 15.91
CA HIS A 178 -1.84 5.55 15.74
C HIS A 178 -2.84 5.39 14.60
N LYS A 179 -3.84 6.26 14.51
CA LYS A 179 -4.60 6.51 13.27
C LYS A 179 -4.22 7.85 12.71
N GLY A 180 -4.34 8.00 11.40
CA GLY A 180 -4.04 9.29 10.78
C GLY A 180 -4.32 9.36 9.29
N VAL A 181 -4.14 10.57 8.77
CA VAL A 181 -4.32 10.93 7.38
C VAL A 181 -2.99 10.85 6.63
N TYR A 182 -2.95 10.06 5.57
CA TYR A 182 -1.76 9.92 4.72
C TYR A 182 -1.86 10.87 3.53
N LEU A 183 -0.82 11.68 3.28
CA LEU A 183 -0.74 12.55 2.12
C LEU A 183 0.23 11.96 1.08
N ALA A 184 -0.22 11.87 -0.18
CA ALA A 184 0.63 11.41 -1.28
C ALA A 184 1.20 12.56 -2.08
N LEU A 185 2.53 12.56 -2.24
CA LEU A 185 3.30 13.42 -3.13
C LEU A 185 4.01 12.60 -4.22
N GLN A 186 4.48 13.28 -5.25
CA GLN A 186 5.16 12.65 -6.39
C GLN A 186 6.51 12.02 -6.01
N GLY A 187 7.34 12.70 -5.21
CA GLY A 187 8.76 12.40 -5.07
C GLY A 187 9.55 12.74 -6.35
N PRO A 188 10.80 12.25 -6.49
CA PRO A 188 11.55 11.35 -5.58
C PRO A 188 12.29 12.08 -4.45
N THR A 189 12.22 13.41 -4.38
CA THR A 189 12.83 14.15 -3.27
C THR A 189 12.04 13.96 -2.00
N PHE A 190 12.74 13.84 -0.86
CA PHE A 190 12.11 14.04 0.44
C PHE A 190 11.66 15.49 0.59
N GLU A 191 10.71 15.70 1.48
CA GLU A 191 10.06 16.99 1.67
C GLU A 191 10.99 18.00 2.33
N THR A 192 10.90 19.25 1.88
CA THR A 192 11.51 20.39 2.58
C THR A 192 10.80 20.65 3.91
N PRO A 193 11.44 21.36 4.88
CA PRO A 193 10.77 21.76 6.13
C PRO A 193 9.44 22.53 5.90
N ALA A 194 9.37 23.35 4.84
CA ALA A 194 8.15 24.07 4.48
C ALA A 194 7.04 23.16 3.96
N GLU A 195 7.39 22.12 3.17
CA GLU A 195 6.45 21.12 2.70
C GLU A 195 5.91 20.26 3.85
N TYR A 196 6.72 19.86 4.82
CA TYR A 196 6.24 19.23 6.05
C TYR A 196 5.25 20.12 6.80
N GLY A 197 5.57 21.44 6.92
CA GLY A 197 4.66 22.42 7.50
C GLY A 197 3.34 22.54 6.73
N MET A 198 3.38 22.53 5.41
CA MET A 198 2.20 22.53 4.54
C MET A 198 1.34 21.27 4.76
N VAL A 199 1.96 20.08 4.70
CA VAL A 199 1.24 18.81 4.91
C VAL A 199 0.48 18.81 6.22
N ARG A 200 1.13 19.24 7.30
CA ARG A 200 0.49 19.37 8.62
C ARG A 200 -0.64 20.39 8.62
N ALA A 201 -0.44 21.55 8.00
CA ALA A 201 -1.42 22.63 7.97
C ALA A 201 -2.72 22.26 7.24
N ILE A 202 -2.64 21.38 6.23
CA ILE A 202 -3.81 20.90 5.48
C ILE A 202 -4.42 19.61 6.03
N GLY A 203 -3.93 19.12 7.18
CA GLY A 203 -4.51 18.00 7.91
C GLY A 203 -3.90 16.64 7.63
N GLY A 204 -2.71 16.55 7.01
CA GLY A 204 -1.95 15.32 6.92
C GLY A 204 -1.20 15.01 8.21
N ASP A 205 -1.11 13.72 8.55
CA ASP A 205 -0.33 13.19 9.69
C ASP A 205 0.98 12.56 9.24
N ALA A 206 1.01 12.02 8.01
CA ALA A 206 2.17 11.44 7.39
C ALA A 206 2.19 11.72 5.88
N VAL A 207 3.37 11.71 5.27
CA VAL A 207 3.57 11.99 3.85
C VAL A 207 4.43 10.91 3.20
N GLY A 208 4.11 10.55 1.96
CA GLY A 208 4.91 9.61 1.17
C GLY A 208 4.54 9.62 -0.31
N MET A 209 5.05 8.66 -1.07
CA MET A 209 5.09 8.72 -2.53
C MET A 209 4.31 7.56 -3.21
N SER A 210 3.30 6.97 -2.52
CA SER A 210 2.59 5.77 -2.98
C SER A 210 1.16 5.72 -2.47
N THR A 211 0.55 4.55 -2.49
CA THR A 211 -0.66 4.16 -1.73
C THR A 211 -1.96 4.79 -2.23
N VAL A 212 -2.04 6.13 -2.32
CA VAL A 212 -3.30 6.83 -2.66
C VAL A 212 -3.82 6.46 -4.06
N PRO A 213 -3.02 6.46 -5.13
CA PRO A 213 -3.48 6.02 -6.45
C PRO A 213 -3.98 4.57 -6.46
N GLU A 214 -3.35 3.72 -5.67
CA GLU A 214 -3.68 2.30 -5.50
C GLU A 214 -5.07 2.13 -4.87
N VAL A 215 -5.30 2.83 -3.76
CA VAL A 215 -6.58 2.84 -3.04
C VAL A 215 -7.70 3.44 -3.90
N ILE A 216 -7.44 4.54 -4.62
CA ILE A 216 -8.42 5.15 -5.55
C ILE A 216 -8.90 4.13 -6.59
N VAL A 217 -7.97 3.40 -7.21
CA VAL A 217 -8.31 2.39 -8.23
C VAL A 217 -9.01 1.18 -7.60
N ALA A 218 -8.60 0.74 -6.43
CA ALA A 218 -9.25 -0.35 -5.71
C ALA A 218 -10.69 0.02 -5.33
N LYS A 219 -10.92 1.20 -4.78
CA LYS A 219 -12.26 1.73 -4.45
C LYS A 219 -13.13 1.92 -5.67
N HIS A 220 -12.57 2.39 -6.80
CA HIS A 220 -13.30 2.46 -8.08
C HIS A 220 -13.92 1.12 -8.46
N MET A 221 -13.24 0.02 -8.14
CA MET A 221 -13.69 -1.34 -8.46
C MET A 221 -14.43 -2.02 -7.29
N GLY A 222 -14.77 -1.29 -6.23
CA GLY A 222 -15.51 -1.81 -5.08
C GLY A 222 -14.71 -2.80 -4.22
N MET A 223 -13.39 -2.61 -4.09
CA MET A 223 -12.57 -3.37 -3.16
C MET A 223 -12.56 -2.69 -1.79
N ASP A 224 -12.50 -3.50 -0.73
CA ASP A 224 -12.23 -3.03 0.63
C ASP A 224 -10.74 -2.82 0.83
N CYS A 225 -10.35 -1.64 1.33
CA CYS A 225 -8.95 -1.27 1.48
C CYS A 225 -8.57 -1.07 2.94
N PHE A 226 -7.39 -1.53 3.31
CA PHE A 226 -6.72 -1.22 4.58
C PHE A 226 -5.32 -0.68 4.29
N GLY A 227 -4.94 0.39 4.96
CA GLY A 227 -3.63 1.01 4.83
C GLY A 227 -2.87 1.00 6.16
N ILE A 228 -1.58 0.67 6.09
CA ILE A 228 -0.66 0.75 7.23
C ILE A 228 0.63 1.45 6.81
N SER A 229 1.06 2.40 7.61
CA SER A 229 2.28 3.17 7.39
C SER A 229 3.26 2.99 8.54
N ILE A 230 4.55 2.89 8.23
CA ILE A 230 5.62 3.01 9.21
C ILE A 230 6.18 4.42 9.12
N ILE A 231 6.23 5.11 10.25
CA ILE A 231 6.85 6.44 10.35
C ILE A 231 8.37 6.25 10.38
N THR A 232 9.03 6.65 9.30
CA THR A 232 10.47 6.42 9.12
C THR A 232 11.33 7.58 9.54
N ASP A 233 10.76 8.76 9.51
CA ASP A 233 11.35 10.02 9.95
C ASP A 233 10.24 10.93 10.47
N VAL A 234 10.60 11.95 11.21
CA VAL A 234 9.65 12.95 11.73
C VAL A 234 10.15 14.33 11.34
N GLY A 235 9.40 15.03 10.51
CA GLY A 235 9.73 16.33 9.98
C GLY A 235 8.80 17.44 10.42
N GLY A 236 9.28 18.67 10.30
CA GLY A 236 8.51 19.87 10.57
C GLY A 236 9.35 21.13 10.38
N PRO A 237 8.72 22.33 10.36
CA PRO A 237 9.43 23.58 10.10
C PRO A 237 10.48 23.94 11.17
N GLU A 238 10.39 23.33 12.34
CA GLU A 238 11.32 23.58 13.47
C GLU A 238 12.39 22.48 13.61
N ILE A 239 12.35 21.43 12.77
CA ILE A 239 13.23 20.26 12.88
C ILE A 239 14.22 20.30 11.72
N ALA A 240 15.47 20.63 12.01
CA ALA A 240 16.57 20.45 11.06
C ALA A 240 17.03 18.99 11.12
N PHE A 241 16.75 18.21 10.07
CA PHE A 241 17.21 16.83 9.96
C PHE A 241 17.57 16.51 8.51
N THR A 242 18.40 15.51 8.34
CA THR A 242 18.68 14.88 7.06
C THR A 242 17.96 13.54 7.04
N VAL A 243 17.32 13.20 5.92
CA VAL A 243 16.69 11.90 5.71
C VAL A 243 17.50 11.17 4.66
N SER A 244 17.90 9.95 4.95
CA SER A 244 18.52 9.05 3.97
C SER A 244 17.67 7.81 3.76
N HIS A 245 17.83 7.16 2.60
CA HIS A 245 17.13 5.91 2.32
C HIS A 245 17.51 4.80 3.29
N GLU A 246 18.76 4.79 3.78
CA GLU A 246 19.28 3.85 4.77
C GLU A 246 18.54 4.01 6.11
N GLU A 247 18.34 5.24 6.59
CA GLU A 247 17.59 5.52 7.83
C GLU A 247 16.13 5.09 7.70
N VAL A 248 15.51 5.31 6.54
CA VAL A 248 14.16 4.82 6.23
C VAL A 248 14.08 3.30 6.38
N LEU A 249 15.04 2.56 5.81
CA LEU A 249 15.07 1.10 5.90
C LEU A 249 15.33 0.61 7.34
N GLU A 250 16.17 1.30 8.10
CA GLU A 250 16.44 0.98 9.49
C GLU A 250 15.19 1.14 10.37
N ALA A 251 14.50 2.27 10.24
CA ALA A 251 13.25 2.55 10.95
C ALA A 251 12.17 1.51 10.60
N ALA A 252 12.02 1.18 9.31
CA ALA A 252 11.10 0.15 8.84
C ALA A 252 11.45 -1.23 9.45
N ASN A 253 12.72 -1.62 9.47
CA ASN A 253 13.16 -2.86 10.07
C ASN A 253 12.86 -2.95 11.58
N LYS A 254 12.95 -1.84 12.30
CA LYS A 254 12.64 -1.76 13.74
C LYS A 254 11.15 -1.97 14.02
N ALA A 255 10.27 -1.41 13.18
CA ALA A 255 8.82 -1.56 13.33
C ALA A 255 8.29 -2.93 12.85
N MET A 256 9.04 -3.59 11.96
CA MET A 256 8.60 -4.78 11.22
C MET A 256 7.99 -5.90 12.08
N PRO A 257 8.54 -6.31 13.23
CA PRO A 257 7.95 -7.37 14.05
C PRO A 257 6.50 -7.07 14.47
N ASN A 258 6.19 -5.81 14.77
CA ASN A 258 4.85 -5.39 15.14
C ASN A 258 3.92 -5.26 13.94
N VAL A 259 4.42 -4.79 12.80
CA VAL A 259 3.66 -4.74 11.54
C VAL A 259 3.26 -6.15 11.10
N ILE A 260 4.18 -7.11 11.13
CA ILE A 260 3.91 -8.53 10.83
C ILE A 260 2.78 -9.04 11.72
N LYS A 261 2.87 -8.86 13.03
CA LYS A 261 1.84 -9.32 13.98
C LYS A 261 0.49 -8.68 13.69
N LEU A 262 0.46 -7.38 13.40
CA LEU A 262 -0.76 -6.63 13.14
C LEU A 262 -1.42 -7.09 11.83
N VAL A 263 -0.66 -7.21 10.74
CA VAL A 263 -1.18 -7.68 9.45
C VAL A 263 -1.66 -9.14 9.55
N LYS A 264 -0.91 -10.03 10.18
CA LYS A 264 -1.34 -11.42 10.44
C LYS A 264 -2.62 -11.47 11.25
N GLY A 265 -2.69 -10.67 12.32
CA GLY A 265 -3.90 -10.57 13.14
C GLY A 265 -5.12 -10.03 12.38
N LEU A 266 -4.93 -9.02 11.51
CA LEU A 266 -5.99 -8.53 10.63
C LEU A 266 -6.46 -9.63 9.68
N VAL A 267 -5.56 -10.27 8.94
CA VAL A 267 -5.90 -11.33 7.97
C VAL A 267 -6.65 -12.47 8.65
N LYS A 268 -6.23 -12.87 9.85
CA LYS A 268 -6.86 -13.95 10.63
C LYS A 268 -8.28 -13.62 11.07
N ASN A 269 -8.51 -12.39 11.54
CA ASN A 269 -9.75 -12.03 12.25
C ASN A 269 -10.77 -11.30 11.36
N TYR A 270 -10.39 -10.79 10.19
CA TYR A 270 -11.32 -10.17 9.26
C TYR A 270 -12.11 -11.23 8.46
N GLN A 271 -13.46 -11.08 8.47
CA GLN A 271 -14.41 -11.99 7.82
C GLN A 271 -15.24 -11.27 6.76
#